data_13bd6cdb7a114df4b03d3a305996386b
#
_entry.id   13bd6cdb7a114df4b03d3a305996386b
#
_cell.length_a   1.000
_cell.length_b   1.000
_cell.length_c   1.000
_cell.angle_alpha   90.00
_cell.angle_beta   90.00
_cell.angle_gamma   90.00
#
_symmetry.space_group_name_H-M   'P 1'
#
loop_
_entity.id
_entity.type
_entity.pdbx_description
1 polymer ?
#
loop_
_entity_poly.entity_id
_entity_poly.type
_entity_poly.pdbx_seq_one_letter_code
_entity_poly.pdbx_strand_id
1 'polypeptide(L)'
;MSLEVQGVYISGNLRNPFDAYLESPSAEFTWRSGYNTPKPDYLSSSRKRLIPEMLYKGGILKSWRKKQAVALQKTFFETLPSLPVVDKNVADIAWFLYDLVHDEHQNRFRLTLVETVYTAFEAALLKVTTPEPGDMSDFLQQLQGKLDEQLESGEPDAPSLMDIISQ
;
A
#
# COMPACT_ATOMS: atom_id res chain seq x y z
N MET A 1 11.78 -22.29 -4.29
CA MET A 1 11.14 -20.96 -4.47
C MET A 1 10.01 -20.88 -3.45
N SER A 2 9.86 -19.76 -2.78
CA SER A 2 8.69 -19.46 -1.93
C SER A 2 7.83 -18.43 -2.64
N LEU A 3 6.51 -18.57 -2.56
CA LEU A 3 5.56 -17.58 -3.08
C LEU A 3 4.88 -16.90 -1.89
N GLU A 4 4.95 -15.58 -1.87
CA GLU A 4 4.20 -14.69 -0.98
C GLU A 4 3.12 -13.97 -1.78
N VAL A 5 1.88 -14.00 -1.31
CA VAL A 5 0.79 -13.23 -1.90
C VAL A 5 0.47 -12.05 -0.99
N GLN A 6 0.74 -10.86 -1.48
CA GLN A 6 0.59 -9.64 -0.71
C GLN A 6 -0.71 -8.91 -1.07
N GLY A 7 -1.68 -8.99 -0.18
CA GLY A 7 -2.90 -8.19 -0.26
C GLY A 7 -2.70 -6.75 0.24
N VAL A 8 -3.61 -5.88 -0.16
CA VAL A 8 -3.65 -4.48 0.28
C VAL A 8 -4.66 -4.34 1.42
N TYR A 9 -4.30 -3.65 2.49
CA TYR A 9 -5.24 -3.25 3.52
C TYR A 9 -6.24 -2.24 2.95
N ILE A 10 -7.49 -2.40 3.33
CA ILE A 10 -8.53 -1.40 3.06
C ILE A 10 -8.80 -0.65 4.36
N SER A 11 -8.56 0.65 4.35
CA SER A 11 -8.96 1.56 5.44
C SER A 11 -10.35 2.11 5.18
N GLY A 12 -11.00 2.59 6.23
CA GLY A 12 -12.37 3.10 6.17
C GLY A 12 -13.44 2.02 6.40
N ASN A 13 -14.69 2.42 6.31
CA ASN A 13 -15.83 1.52 6.48
C ASN A 13 -16.09 0.75 5.18
N LEU A 14 -15.83 -0.54 5.20
CA LEU A 14 -16.06 -1.43 4.07
C LEU A 14 -17.48 -2.01 4.06
N ARG A 15 -18.04 -2.28 5.24
CA ARG A 15 -19.30 -2.99 5.39
C ARG A 15 -20.48 -2.23 4.80
N ASN A 16 -20.67 -0.97 5.21
CA ASN A 16 -21.83 -0.19 4.76
C ASN A 16 -21.91 0.00 3.24
N PRO A 17 -20.82 0.35 2.52
CA PRO A 17 -20.86 0.43 1.07
C PRO A 17 -21.16 -0.90 0.38
N PHE A 18 -20.67 -2.03 0.92
CA PHE A 18 -20.98 -3.35 0.37
C PHE A 18 -22.43 -3.74 0.61
N ASP A 19 -22.97 -3.51 1.81
CA ASP A 19 -24.38 -3.78 2.13
C ASP A 19 -25.29 -2.96 1.20
N ALA A 20 -25.02 -1.66 1.03
CA ALA A 20 -25.77 -0.79 0.13
C ALA A 20 -25.68 -1.23 -1.35
N TYR A 21 -24.50 -1.69 -1.79
CA TYR A 21 -24.35 -2.25 -3.14
C TYR A 21 -25.17 -3.54 -3.32
N LEU A 22 -25.16 -4.43 -2.34
CA LEU A 22 -25.91 -5.70 -2.41
C LEU A 22 -27.42 -5.49 -2.41
N GLU A 23 -27.90 -4.44 -1.75
CA GLU A 23 -29.33 -4.07 -1.78
C GLU A 23 -29.77 -3.54 -3.15
N SER A 24 -28.88 -2.79 -3.85
CA SER A 24 -29.17 -2.23 -5.18
C SER A 24 -27.95 -2.24 -6.09
N PRO A 25 -27.56 -3.41 -6.65
CA PRO A 25 -26.42 -3.53 -7.51
C PRO A 25 -26.54 -2.68 -8.78
N SER A 26 -25.55 -1.82 -9.05
CA SER A 26 -25.52 -0.97 -10.23
C SER A 26 -24.08 -0.80 -10.73
N ALA A 27 -23.88 -0.72 -12.05
CA ALA A 27 -22.60 -0.39 -12.65
C ALA A 27 -22.15 1.05 -12.31
N GLU A 28 -23.11 1.92 -11.99
CA GLU A 28 -22.90 3.31 -11.64
C GLU A 28 -22.81 3.53 -10.12
N PHE A 29 -22.73 2.46 -9.33
CA PHE A 29 -22.67 2.55 -7.88
C PHE A 29 -21.46 3.36 -7.40
N THR A 30 -21.71 4.36 -6.59
CA THR A 30 -20.66 5.24 -6.06
C THR A 30 -20.07 4.68 -4.77
N TRP A 31 -18.95 3.96 -4.88
CA TRP A 31 -18.23 3.36 -3.75
C TRP A 31 -17.65 4.35 -2.75
N ARG A 32 -17.46 5.61 -3.17
CA ARG A 32 -16.86 6.68 -2.37
C ARG A 32 -17.85 7.76 -1.99
N SER A 33 -19.02 7.38 -1.54
CA SER A 33 -20.03 8.32 -1.03
C SER A 33 -19.96 8.39 0.50
N GLY A 34 -19.84 9.61 1.04
CA GLY A 34 -19.89 9.87 2.47
C GLY A 34 -18.54 9.89 3.19
N TYR A 35 -18.62 9.99 4.51
CA TYR A 35 -17.47 10.02 5.41
C TYR A 35 -16.90 8.62 5.67
N ASN A 36 -15.58 8.51 5.80
CA ASN A 36 -14.88 7.26 6.11
C ASN A 36 -15.08 6.15 5.04
N THR A 37 -14.99 6.53 3.77
CA THR A 37 -15.15 5.59 2.64
C THR A 37 -13.99 4.60 2.53
N PRO A 38 -14.21 3.38 1.99
CA PRO A 38 -13.14 2.42 1.80
C PRO A 38 -12.09 2.94 0.80
N LYS A 39 -10.83 2.79 1.17
CA LYS A 39 -9.68 3.15 0.33
C LYS A 39 -8.50 2.23 0.58
N PRO A 40 -7.67 1.94 -0.44
CA PRO A 40 -6.47 1.14 -0.26
C PRO A 40 -5.46 1.88 0.63
N ASP A 41 -4.90 1.15 1.60
CA ASP A 41 -3.84 1.64 2.48
C ASP A 41 -2.52 0.97 2.11
N TYR A 42 -1.91 1.46 1.04
CA TYR A 42 -0.65 0.93 0.53
C TYR A 42 0.50 1.09 1.51
N LEU A 43 0.54 2.21 2.24
CA LEU A 43 1.60 2.49 3.20
C LEU A 43 1.60 1.50 4.37
N SER A 44 0.43 1.23 4.97
CA SER A 44 0.31 0.21 6.02
C SER A 44 0.58 -1.19 5.47
N SER A 45 0.15 -1.48 4.25
CA SER A 45 0.39 -2.77 3.60
C SER A 45 1.88 -3.02 3.38
N SER A 46 2.62 -2.00 2.94
CA SER A 46 4.07 -2.06 2.79
C SER A 46 4.77 -2.23 4.14
N ARG A 47 4.53 -1.34 5.09
CA ARG A 47 5.27 -1.28 6.37
C ARG A 47 4.95 -2.44 7.31
N LYS A 48 3.69 -2.87 7.37
CA LYS A 48 3.24 -3.88 8.36
C LYS A 48 3.30 -5.31 7.85
N ARG A 49 3.38 -5.52 6.53
CA ARG A 49 3.39 -6.86 5.95
C ARG A 49 4.53 -7.09 4.98
N LEU A 50 4.58 -6.37 3.85
CA LEU A 50 5.55 -6.64 2.79
C LEU A 50 6.99 -6.58 3.32
N ILE A 51 7.36 -5.48 4.01
CA ILE A 51 8.71 -5.29 4.53
C ILE A 51 9.10 -6.37 5.56
N PRO A 52 8.30 -6.67 6.60
CA PRO A 52 8.60 -7.75 7.53
C PRO A 52 8.74 -9.11 6.85
N GLU A 53 7.85 -9.45 5.91
CA GLU A 53 7.92 -10.72 5.18
C GLU A 53 9.19 -10.81 4.31
N MET A 54 9.55 -9.73 3.63
CA MET A 54 10.81 -9.67 2.88
C MET A 54 12.02 -9.83 3.82
N LEU A 55 12.01 -9.15 4.96
CA LEU A 55 13.14 -9.17 5.90
C LEU A 55 13.37 -10.58 6.45
N TYR A 56 12.31 -11.22 6.96
CA TYR A 56 12.43 -12.52 7.59
C TYR A 56 12.55 -13.65 6.57
N LYS A 57 11.59 -13.82 5.66
CA LYS A 57 11.58 -14.92 4.69
C LYS A 57 12.63 -14.73 3.60
N GLY A 58 12.76 -13.52 3.09
CA GLY A 58 13.71 -13.22 2.03
C GLY A 58 15.15 -13.44 2.44
N GLY A 59 15.54 -13.02 3.65
CA GLY A 59 16.88 -13.25 4.19
C GLY A 59 17.21 -14.74 4.35
N ILE A 60 16.25 -15.54 4.84
CA ILE A 60 16.41 -17.00 4.95
C ILE A 60 16.56 -17.64 3.56
N LEU A 61 15.66 -17.31 2.64
CA LEU A 61 15.67 -17.87 1.29
C LEU A 61 16.98 -17.54 0.57
N LYS A 62 17.47 -16.31 0.71
CA LYS A 62 18.75 -15.92 0.14
C LYS A 62 19.91 -16.72 0.72
N SER A 63 19.99 -16.90 2.04
CA SER A 63 21.04 -17.71 2.67
C SER A 63 21.02 -19.17 2.16
N TRP A 64 19.84 -19.69 1.81
CA TRP A 64 19.66 -21.01 1.20
C TRP A 64 19.83 -21.01 -0.33
N ARG A 65 20.19 -19.87 -0.93
CA ARG A 65 20.29 -19.71 -2.40
C ARG A 65 18.97 -20.07 -3.11
N LYS A 66 17.84 -19.72 -2.49
CA LYS A 66 16.49 -19.92 -3.04
C LYS A 66 15.89 -18.58 -3.41
N LYS A 67 15.11 -18.56 -4.49
CA LYS A 67 14.41 -17.37 -4.95
C LYS A 67 13.09 -17.20 -4.20
N GLN A 68 12.72 -15.96 -3.92
CA GLN A 68 11.42 -15.55 -3.44
C GLN A 68 10.58 -15.05 -4.62
N ALA A 69 9.29 -15.39 -4.64
CA ALA A 69 8.31 -14.77 -5.52
C ALA A 69 7.31 -13.99 -4.67
N VAL A 70 6.98 -12.77 -5.10
CA VAL A 70 5.99 -11.91 -4.43
C VAL A 70 4.92 -11.56 -5.46
N ALA A 71 3.69 -12.02 -5.24
CA ALA A 71 2.54 -11.67 -6.05
C ALA A 71 1.76 -10.54 -5.38
N LEU A 72 1.55 -9.43 -6.09
CA LEU A 72 0.86 -8.26 -5.58
C LEU A 72 0.18 -7.48 -6.72
N GLN A 73 -0.69 -6.54 -6.33
CA GLN A 73 -1.34 -5.65 -7.28
C GLN A 73 -0.32 -4.68 -7.90
N LYS A 74 -0.41 -4.45 -9.22
CA LYS A 74 0.47 -3.53 -9.94
C LYS A 74 0.47 -2.13 -9.31
N THR A 75 -0.69 -1.55 -9.05
CA THR A 75 -0.82 -0.24 -8.41
C THR A 75 -0.13 -0.17 -7.04
N PHE A 76 -0.15 -1.28 -6.27
CA PHE A 76 0.59 -1.33 -5.01
C PHE A 76 2.11 -1.31 -5.25
N PHE A 77 2.61 -2.07 -6.21
CA PHE A 77 4.03 -2.07 -6.56
C PHE A 77 4.51 -0.68 -6.99
N GLU A 78 3.71 0.05 -7.78
CA GLU A 78 4.00 1.40 -8.24
C GLU A 78 4.07 2.44 -7.11
N THR A 79 3.52 2.15 -5.93
CA THR A 79 3.68 3.00 -4.73
C THR A 79 4.98 2.75 -3.96
N LEU A 80 5.71 1.69 -4.29
CA LEU A 80 7.03 1.44 -3.71
C LEU A 80 8.07 2.36 -4.36
N PRO A 81 9.19 2.64 -3.67
CA PRO A 81 10.32 3.30 -4.31
C PRO A 81 10.78 2.55 -5.55
N SER A 82 11.37 3.24 -6.53
CA SER A 82 11.92 2.61 -7.72
C SER A 82 12.98 1.57 -7.35
N LEU A 83 12.67 0.30 -7.63
CA LEU A 83 13.55 -0.82 -7.29
C LEU A 83 14.58 -1.07 -8.39
N PRO A 84 15.85 -1.34 -8.04
CA PRO A 84 16.86 -1.70 -9.01
C PRO A 84 16.55 -3.04 -9.68
N VAL A 85 16.24 -3.00 -10.97
CA VAL A 85 15.93 -4.19 -11.78
C VAL A 85 17.23 -4.90 -12.19
N VAL A 86 17.20 -6.22 -12.14
CA VAL A 86 18.32 -7.09 -12.55
C VAL A 86 17.85 -8.17 -13.52
N ASP A 87 18.81 -8.86 -14.15
CA ASP A 87 18.47 -10.01 -14.99
C ASP A 87 17.84 -11.15 -14.18
N LYS A 88 16.87 -11.83 -14.77
CA LYS A 88 16.15 -12.97 -14.19
C LYS A 88 17.07 -14.04 -13.58
N ASN A 89 18.21 -14.30 -14.21
CA ASN A 89 19.11 -15.38 -13.80
C ASN A 89 19.85 -15.04 -12.49
N VAL A 90 20.14 -13.75 -12.24
CA VAL A 90 20.83 -13.27 -11.04
C VAL A 90 19.90 -12.74 -9.96
N ALA A 91 18.60 -12.63 -10.26
CA ALA A 91 17.63 -12.14 -9.31
C ALA A 91 17.40 -13.09 -8.13
N ASP A 92 17.22 -12.52 -6.95
CA ASP A 92 16.78 -13.22 -5.74
C ASP A 92 15.25 -13.17 -5.60
N ILE A 93 14.61 -12.09 -6.08
CA ILE A 93 13.17 -11.85 -5.97
C ILE A 93 12.56 -11.70 -7.36
N ALA A 94 11.42 -12.36 -7.57
CA ALA A 94 10.52 -12.15 -8.70
C ALA A 94 9.21 -11.52 -8.20
N TRP A 95 8.88 -10.34 -8.69
CA TRP A 95 7.65 -9.62 -8.42
C TRP A 95 6.64 -9.93 -9.52
N PHE A 96 5.55 -10.60 -9.20
CA PHE A 96 4.46 -10.90 -10.10
C PHE A 96 3.36 -9.86 -9.92
N LEU A 97 3.23 -8.97 -10.89
CA LEU A 97 2.31 -7.84 -10.83
C LEU A 97 1.00 -8.21 -11.50
N TYR A 98 -0.06 -8.22 -10.71
CA TYR A 98 -1.41 -8.54 -11.18
C TYR A 98 -2.27 -7.29 -11.26
N ASP A 99 -3.18 -7.29 -12.22
CA ASP A 99 -4.21 -6.27 -12.33
C ASP A 99 -5.53 -6.88 -12.82
N LEU A 100 -6.62 -6.13 -12.65
CA LEU A 100 -7.94 -6.48 -13.17
C LEU A 100 -8.09 -5.92 -14.59
N VAL A 101 -8.02 -6.79 -15.57
CA VAL A 101 -8.18 -6.43 -16.98
C VAL A 101 -9.60 -6.73 -17.43
N HIS A 102 -10.25 -5.74 -18.05
CA HIS A 102 -11.61 -5.92 -18.58
C HIS A 102 -11.59 -6.77 -19.83
N ASP A 103 -12.40 -7.84 -19.83
CA ASP A 103 -12.66 -8.69 -20.98
C ASP A 103 -13.97 -8.21 -21.61
N GLU A 104 -13.87 -7.46 -22.71
CA GLU A 104 -15.02 -6.88 -23.40
C GLU A 104 -15.98 -7.92 -23.94
N HIS A 105 -15.48 -9.09 -24.37
CA HIS A 105 -16.32 -10.17 -24.94
C HIS A 105 -17.21 -10.83 -23.89
N GLN A 106 -16.71 -10.91 -22.64
CA GLN A 106 -17.44 -11.54 -21.53
C GLN A 106 -17.99 -10.52 -20.54
N ASN A 107 -17.77 -9.24 -20.79
CA ASN A 107 -18.15 -8.11 -19.92
C ASN A 107 -17.81 -8.39 -18.45
N ARG A 108 -16.57 -8.84 -18.20
CA ARG A 108 -16.08 -9.15 -16.85
C ARG A 108 -14.62 -8.76 -16.69
N PHE A 109 -14.22 -8.52 -15.46
CA PHE A 109 -12.81 -8.34 -15.13
C PHE A 109 -12.13 -9.67 -14.87
N ARG A 110 -10.90 -9.81 -15.33
CA ARG A 110 -10.03 -10.97 -15.09
C ARG A 110 -8.78 -10.51 -14.34
N LEU A 111 -8.45 -11.22 -13.27
CA LEU A 111 -7.16 -11.04 -12.60
C LEU A 111 -6.06 -11.61 -13.49
N THR A 112 -5.20 -10.75 -14.00
CA THR A 112 -4.20 -11.09 -15.03
C THR A 112 -2.80 -10.72 -14.53
N LEU A 113 -1.83 -11.59 -14.74
CA LEU A 113 -0.42 -11.26 -14.58
C LEU A 113 -0.02 -10.31 -15.72
N VAL A 114 0.19 -9.04 -15.41
CA VAL A 114 0.46 -7.99 -16.40
C VAL A 114 1.96 -7.69 -16.56
N GLU A 115 2.75 -7.98 -15.52
CA GLU A 115 4.18 -7.68 -15.53
C GLU A 115 4.94 -8.60 -14.56
N THR A 116 6.21 -8.84 -14.83
CA THR A 116 7.13 -9.50 -13.91
C THR A 116 8.42 -8.70 -13.81
N VAL A 117 8.75 -8.26 -12.59
CA VAL A 117 9.98 -7.50 -12.30
C VAL A 117 10.93 -8.38 -11.50
N TYR A 118 12.23 -8.25 -11.74
CA TYR A 118 13.27 -9.04 -11.08
C TYR A 118 14.24 -8.14 -10.34
N THR A 119 14.52 -8.43 -9.06
CA THR A 119 15.44 -7.63 -8.23
C THR A 119 16.40 -8.50 -7.43
N ALA A 120 17.54 -7.91 -7.06
CA ALA A 120 18.40 -8.47 -6.01
C ALA A 120 17.78 -8.16 -4.63
N PHE A 121 17.94 -9.09 -3.68
CA PHE A 121 17.30 -9.00 -2.37
C PHE A 121 17.75 -7.75 -1.58
N GLU A 122 19.06 -7.56 -1.41
CA GLU A 122 19.58 -6.46 -0.58
C GLU A 122 19.23 -5.09 -1.15
N ALA A 123 19.37 -4.94 -2.48
CA ALA A 123 19.09 -3.67 -3.14
C ALA A 123 17.59 -3.31 -3.04
N ALA A 124 16.70 -4.29 -3.21
CA ALA A 124 15.27 -4.08 -3.05
C ALA A 124 14.92 -3.78 -1.59
N LEU A 125 15.43 -4.57 -0.64
CA LEU A 125 15.17 -4.37 0.78
C LEU A 125 15.64 -2.98 1.25
N LEU A 126 16.85 -2.57 0.87
CA LEU A 126 17.39 -1.24 1.20
C LEU A 126 16.45 -0.13 0.70
N LYS A 127 16.00 -0.22 -0.56
CA LYS A 127 15.10 0.79 -1.13
C LYS A 127 13.75 0.86 -0.42
N VAL A 128 13.11 -0.25 -0.10
CA VAL A 128 11.79 -0.23 0.57
C VAL A 128 11.86 0.12 2.06
N THR A 129 13.02 -0.06 2.71
CA THR A 129 13.20 0.25 4.13
C THR A 129 13.78 1.63 4.39
N THR A 130 14.44 2.23 3.40
CA THR A 130 15.09 3.54 3.52
C THR A 130 14.34 4.55 2.65
N PRO A 131 13.34 5.27 3.20
CA PRO A 131 12.64 6.29 2.45
C PRO A 131 13.60 7.41 2.03
N GLU A 132 13.41 7.91 0.83
CA GLU A 132 14.10 9.12 0.39
C GLU A 132 13.50 10.31 1.17
N PRO A 133 14.29 11.06 1.93
CA PRO A 133 13.78 12.21 2.65
C PRO A 133 13.34 13.27 1.62
N GLY A 134 12.16 13.82 1.82
CA GLY A 134 11.74 15.01 1.09
C GLY A 134 12.58 16.24 1.48
N ASP A 135 12.33 17.37 0.84
CA ASP A 135 12.97 18.61 1.21
C ASP A 135 12.49 19.08 2.60
N MET A 136 13.43 19.48 3.45
CA MET A 136 13.13 19.93 4.81
C MET A 136 12.32 21.24 4.81
N SER A 137 12.56 22.11 3.84
CA SER A 137 11.85 23.38 3.71
C SER A 137 10.38 23.17 3.38
N ASP A 138 10.10 22.22 2.47
CA ASP A 138 8.72 21.84 2.10
C ASP A 138 7.98 21.23 3.29
N PHE A 139 8.68 20.38 4.06
CA PHE A 139 8.11 19.79 5.28
C PHE A 139 7.77 20.88 6.32
N LEU A 140 8.68 21.82 6.55
CA LEU A 140 8.45 22.92 7.50
C LEU A 140 7.32 23.85 7.05
N GLN A 141 7.23 24.13 5.75
CA GLN A 141 6.15 24.92 5.20
C GLN A 141 4.78 24.25 5.36
N GLN A 142 4.70 22.93 5.11
CA GLN A 142 3.47 22.17 5.36
C GLN A 142 3.08 22.12 6.83
N LEU A 143 4.07 22.00 7.74
CA LEU A 143 3.83 22.03 9.17
C LEU A 143 3.31 23.38 9.62
N GLN A 144 3.93 24.49 9.15
CA GLN A 144 3.51 25.84 9.45
C GLN A 144 2.08 26.09 8.95
N GLY A 145 1.76 25.70 7.70
CA GLY A 145 0.42 25.84 7.16
C GLY A 145 -0.65 25.14 8.00
N LYS A 146 -0.36 23.92 8.46
CA LYS A 146 -1.29 23.19 9.34
C LYS A 146 -1.44 23.83 10.71
N LEU A 147 -0.35 24.38 11.26
CA LEU A 147 -0.41 25.10 12.51
C LEU A 147 -1.24 26.38 12.41
N ASP A 148 -1.07 27.11 11.32
CA ASP A 148 -1.84 28.33 11.05
C ASP A 148 -3.34 28.02 10.88
N GLU A 149 -3.69 26.96 10.13
CA GLU A 149 -5.07 26.47 10.00
C GLU A 149 -5.70 26.12 11.37
N GLN A 150 -4.95 25.46 12.26
CA GLN A 150 -5.44 25.14 13.60
C GLN A 150 -5.62 26.35 14.49
N LEU A 151 -4.68 27.29 14.44
CA LEU A 151 -4.79 28.54 15.18
C LEU A 151 -5.98 29.38 14.73
N GLU A 152 -6.29 29.37 13.41
CA GLU A 152 -7.45 30.04 12.85
C GLU A 152 -8.78 29.34 13.16
N SER A 153 -8.80 28.01 13.19
CA SER A 153 -10.01 27.22 13.49
C SER A 153 -10.45 27.31 14.96
N GLY A 154 -9.54 27.65 15.86
CA GLY A 154 -9.81 27.76 17.29
C GLY A 154 -10.21 26.44 17.97
N GLU A 155 -10.17 25.33 17.25
CA GLU A 155 -10.44 24.01 17.84
C GLU A 155 -9.17 23.43 18.47
N PRO A 156 -9.20 23.00 19.74
CA PRO A 156 -8.06 22.32 20.35
C PRO A 156 -7.89 20.92 19.74
N ASP A 157 -6.66 20.60 19.32
CA ASP A 157 -6.30 19.34 18.62
C ASP A 157 -6.38 18.09 19.51
N ALA A 158 -6.48 18.26 20.82
CA ALA A 158 -6.61 17.18 21.78
C ALA A 158 -7.43 17.66 22.99
N PRO A 159 -8.18 16.78 23.64
CA PRO A 159 -8.82 17.10 24.91
C PRO A 159 -7.77 17.57 25.90
N SER A 160 -8.05 18.66 26.59
CA SER A 160 -7.14 19.16 27.63
C SER A 160 -7.02 18.10 28.73
N LEU A 161 -5.90 18.09 29.45
CA LEU A 161 -5.73 17.23 30.63
C LEU A 161 -6.88 17.39 31.65
N MET A 162 -7.47 18.55 31.68
CA MET A 162 -8.63 18.85 32.55
C MET A 162 -9.89 18.12 32.07
N ASP A 163 -10.10 17.96 30.77
CA ASP A 163 -11.25 17.25 30.21
C ASP A 163 -11.16 15.75 30.50
N ILE A 164 -9.93 15.21 30.61
CA ILE A 164 -9.68 13.79 30.92
C ILE A 164 -9.88 13.49 32.41
N ILE A 165 -9.58 14.45 33.30
CA ILE A 165 -9.67 14.26 34.75
C ILE A 165 -11.09 14.52 35.28
N SER A 166 -11.96 15.14 34.45
CA SER A 166 -13.34 15.50 34.82
C SER A 166 -14.39 14.44 34.47
N GLN A 167 -13.98 13.28 33.92
CA GLN A 167 -14.82 12.12 33.68
C GLN A 167 -14.57 11.02 34.72
#